data_1dff4ea1c79bba18a2af54edf5942248
#
_entry.id   1dff4ea1c79bba18a2af54edf5942248
#
_cell.length_a   1.000
_cell.length_b   1.000
_cell.length_c   1.000
_cell.angle_alpha   90.00
_cell.angle_beta   90.00
_cell.angle_gamma   90.00
#
_symmetry.space_group_name_H-M   'P 1'
#
loop_
_entity.id
_entity.type
_entity.pdbx_description
1 polymer ?
#
loop_
_entity_poly.entity_id
_entity_poly.type
_entity_poly.pdbx_seq_one_letter_code
_entity_poly.pdbx_strand_id
1 'polypeptide(L)'
;MNDSELFSCPGAAFSHLRTSPTCDMMGTTKVSEKPHDRGKKRGKSDDAKESIKENMIMAREIINTEKAPAAIGPYVQAVADNGLLFISGQLGFDVEHGSVIPETVEEQATLSLKNLDAIMTAAGTDRTKVMKTTIFLTDMNDFAKVNEVYGAFFGESKPARSCVAVAALPKAAKVEIECIVSLK
;
A
#
# COMPACT_ATOMS: atom_id res chain seq x y z
N MET A 1 34.62 -5.78 -33.55
CA MET A 1 35.27 -6.41 -32.40
C MET A 1 34.15 -6.81 -31.46
N ASN A 2 33.95 -8.14 -31.40
CA ASN A 2 32.96 -8.77 -30.51
C ASN A 2 33.48 -8.74 -29.09
N ASP A 3 32.56 -8.58 -28.12
CA ASP A 3 32.68 -9.28 -26.85
C ASP A 3 31.28 -9.36 -26.17
N SER A 4 30.78 -10.58 -26.29
CA SER A 4 29.64 -11.12 -25.55
C SER A 4 30.15 -11.75 -24.27
N GLU A 5 29.85 -11.23 -23.09
CA GLU A 5 30.04 -11.94 -21.84
C GLU A 5 28.70 -12.42 -21.25
N LEU A 6 28.56 -13.74 -21.32
CA LEU A 6 27.54 -14.53 -20.68
C LEU A 6 27.79 -14.56 -19.17
N PHE A 7 26.80 -14.14 -18.37
CA PHE A 7 26.75 -14.46 -16.93
C PHE A 7 26.13 -15.84 -16.71
N SER A 8 26.98 -16.77 -16.28
CA SER A 8 26.65 -18.11 -15.85
C SER A 8 26.26 -18.09 -14.37
N CYS A 9 25.07 -18.58 -14.04
CA CYS A 9 24.68 -18.85 -12.64
C CYS A 9 25.07 -20.29 -12.26
N PRO A 10 25.71 -20.53 -11.12
CA PRO A 10 25.92 -21.89 -10.61
C PRO A 10 24.69 -22.41 -9.87
N GLY A 11 24.30 -23.63 -10.22
CA GLY A 11 23.16 -24.34 -9.61
C GLY A 11 23.42 -24.76 -8.17
N ALA A 12 22.39 -24.66 -7.34
CA ALA A 12 22.32 -25.24 -6.02
C ALA A 12 21.53 -26.56 -6.08
N ALA A 13 22.19 -27.64 -5.66
CA ALA A 13 21.63 -28.97 -5.59
C ALA A 13 20.71 -29.12 -4.37
N PHE A 14 19.49 -29.61 -4.58
CA PHE A 14 18.60 -30.09 -3.53
C PHE A 14 18.88 -31.55 -3.26
N SER A 15 19.35 -31.89 -2.05
CA SER A 15 19.42 -33.23 -1.54
C SER A 15 18.18 -33.58 -0.72
N HIS A 16 17.50 -34.66 -1.14
CA HIS A 16 16.41 -35.31 -0.42
C HIS A 16 16.89 -35.98 0.87
N LEU A 17 16.14 -35.79 1.93
CA LEU A 17 16.14 -36.72 3.08
C LEU A 17 14.68 -36.99 3.46
N ARG A 18 14.24 -38.22 3.11
CA ARG A 18 13.05 -38.88 3.66
C ARG A 18 13.49 -39.67 4.90
N THR A 19 12.80 -39.47 6.01
CA THR A 19 12.78 -40.46 7.10
C THR A 19 11.34 -40.71 7.52
N SER A 20 10.92 -41.95 7.41
CA SER A 20 9.65 -42.51 7.87
C SER A 20 9.67 -42.72 9.39
N PRO A 21 8.54 -42.56 10.10
CA PRO A 21 8.44 -43.02 11.47
C PRO A 21 7.94 -44.47 11.51
N THR A 22 8.63 -45.29 12.29
CA THR A 22 8.27 -46.64 12.70
C THR A 22 7.12 -46.64 13.70
N CYS A 23 6.18 -47.57 13.44
CA CYS A 23 5.10 -47.94 14.33
C CYS A 23 5.67 -48.75 15.51
N ASP A 24 5.30 -48.38 16.74
CA ASP A 24 5.44 -49.28 17.89
C ASP A 24 4.12 -49.34 18.65
N MET A 25 3.73 -50.58 18.93
CA MET A 25 2.49 -50.97 19.59
C MET A 25 2.77 -51.28 21.07
N MET A 26 1.72 -51.08 21.85
CA MET A 26 1.37 -51.68 23.15
C MET A 26 1.47 -50.78 24.38
N GLY A 27 0.27 -50.58 24.97
CA GLY A 27 0.14 -50.82 26.39
C GLY A 27 -0.62 -49.80 27.23
N THR A 28 -1.79 -50.24 27.65
CA THR A 28 -2.49 -49.95 28.91
C THR A 28 -3.40 -48.69 29.00
N THR A 29 -4.67 -49.02 29.00
CA THR A 29 -5.84 -48.25 29.49
C THR A 29 -5.63 -47.67 30.89
N LYS A 30 -5.75 -46.33 31.00
CA LYS A 30 -6.26 -45.66 32.19
C LYS A 30 -7.37 -44.68 31.78
N VAL A 31 -8.60 -44.99 32.20
CA VAL A 31 -9.74 -44.12 32.15
C VAL A 31 -9.51 -43.01 33.18
N SER A 32 -9.36 -41.77 32.71
CA SER A 32 -9.46 -40.59 33.56
C SER A 32 -10.62 -39.73 33.06
N GLU A 33 -11.60 -39.53 33.92
CA GLU A 33 -12.78 -38.69 33.72
C GLU A 33 -12.34 -37.28 33.34
N LYS A 34 -12.85 -36.78 32.19
CA LYS A 34 -12.72 -35.38 31.80
C LYS A 34 -13.76 -34.55 32.54
N PRO A 35 -13.39 -33.37 33.05
CA PRO A 35 -14.34 -32.44 33.59
C PRO A 35 -15.25 -31.92 32.50
N HIS A 36 -16.54 -31.87 32.78
CA HIS A 36 -17.59 -31.34 31.91
C HIS A 36 -17.36 -29.85 31.66
N ASP A 37 -16.74 -29.50 30.53
CA ASP A 37 -16.66 -28.14 30.04
C ASP A 37 -18.07 -27.71 29.59
N ARG A 38 -18.71 -26.86 30.40
CA ARG A 38 -19.95 -26.17 30.05
C ARG A 38 -19.60 -25.09 29.03
N GLY A 39 -19.50 -25.51 27.76
CA GLY A 39 -19.36 -24.58 26.64
C GLY A 39 -20.42 -23.49 26.70
N LYS A 40 -19.97 -22.27 26.99
CA LYS A 40 -20.78 -21.06 26.91
C LYS A 40 -21.23 -20.93 25.45
N LYS A 41 -22.51 -21.26 25.16
CA LYS A 41 -23.10 -21.03 23.83
C LYS A 41 -23.02 -19.54 23.55
N ARG A 42 -22.15 -19.12 22.62
CA ARG A 42 -22.18 -17.76 22.08
C ARG A 42 -23.58 -17.50 21.55
N GLY A 43 -24.19 -16.40 21.97
CA GLY A 43 -25.57 -16.11 21.60
C GLY A 43 -25.62 -15.72 20.13
N LYS A 44 -26.64 -16.18 19.38
CA LYS A 44 -26.93 -15.83 17.98
C LYS A 44 -26.89 -14.31 17.69
N SER A 45 -27.04 -13.47 18.73
CA SER A 45 -26.97 -12.01 18.63
C SER A 45 -25.53 -11.49 18.47
N ASP A 46 -24.54 -12.18 19.02
CA ASP A 46 -23.14 -11.78 18.98
C ASP A 46 -22.53 -12.16 17.62
N ASP A 47 -22.88 -13.34 17.10
CA ASP A 47 -22.48 -13.77 15.75
C ASP A 47 -23.08 -12.85 14.66
N ALA A 48 -24.31 -12.39 14.84
CA ALA A 48 -24.95 -11.43 13.92
C ALA A 48 -24.30 -10.05 13.96
N LYS A 49 -23.89 -9.57 15.13
CA LYS A 49 -23.19 -8.29 15.29
C LYS A 49 -21.78 -8.35 14.73
N GLU A 50 -21.08 -9.47 14.89
CA GLU A 50 -19.75 -9.69 14.34
C GLU A 50 -19.81 -9.77 12.81
N SER A 51 -20.80 -10.49 12.23
CA SER A 51 -21.06 -10.55 10.79
C SER A 51 -21.45 -9.20 10.18
N ILE A 52 -22.22 -8.36 10.90
CA ILE A 52 -22.55 -6.99 10.45
C ILE A 52 -21.30 -6.11 10.49
N LYS A 53 -20.44 -6.26 11.49
CA LYS A 53 -19.20 -5.51 11.62
C LYS A 53 -18.17 -5.91 10.56
N GLU A 54 -18.07 -7.19 10.23
CA GLU A 54 -17.26 -7.69 9.11
C GLU A 54 -17.80 -7.20 7.76
N ASN A 55 -19.13 -7.22 7.53
CA ASN A 55 -19.74 -6.68 6.31
C ASN A 55 -19.56 -5.16 6.16
N MET A 56 -19.52 -4.40 7.25
CA MET A 56 -19.22 -2.96 7.20
C MET A 56 -17.75 -2.67 6.84
N ILE A 57 -16.83 -3.60 7.11
CA ILE A 57 -15.40 -3.49 6.73
C ILE A 57 -15.20 -3.78 5.23
N MET A 58 -16.16 -4.44 4.59
CA MET A 58 -16.10 -4.89 3.18
C MET A 58 -16.76 -3.92 2.18
N ALA A 59 -17.35 -2.83 2.64
CA ALA A 59 -18.00 -1.86 1.76
C ALA A 59 -16.97 -0.87 1.19
N ARG A 60 -16.94 -0.74 -0.15
CA ARG A 60 -16.16 0.29 -0.85
C ARG A 60 -16.59 1.67 -0.36
N GLU A 61 -15.66 2.44 0.18
CA GLU A 61 -15.85 3.80 0.66
C GLU A 61 -15.10 4.81 -0.21
N ILE A 62 -15.74 5.92 -0.54
CA ILE A 62 -15.12 7.02 -1.29
C ILE A 62 -14.61 8.04 -0.28
N ILE A 63 -13.32 8.37 -0.39
CA ILE A 63 -12.67 9.39 0.43
C ILE A 63 -12.42 10.63 -0.42
N ASN A 64 -12.88 11.78 0.08
CA ASN A 64 -12.62 13.10 -0.51
C ASN A 64 -12.28 14.11 0.57
N THR A 65 -11.47 15.10 0.23
CA THR A 65 -11.12 16.23 1.10
C THR A 65 -10.93 17.50 0.29
N GLU A 66 -11.30 18.62 0.86
CA GLU A 66 -11.05 19.95 0.26
C GLU A 66 -9.58 20.39 0.40
N LYS A 67 -8.77 19.67 1.22
CA LYS A 67 -7.34 19.95 1.42
C LYS A 67 -6.44 19.35 0.34
N ALA A 68 -7.01 18.63 -0.63
CA ALA A 68 -6.32 18.11 -1.80
C ALA A 68 -7.11 18.54 -3.06
N PRO A 69 -6.47 18.55 -4.26
CA PRO A 69 -7.13 18.94 -5.50
C PRO A 69 -8.38 18.10 -5.75
N ALA A 70 -9.47 18.76 -6.12
CA ALA A 70 -10.70 18.08 -6.52
C ALA A 70 -10.45 17.24 -7.79
N ALA A 71 -11.14 16.11 -7.92
CA ALA A 71 -11.11 15.31 -9.14
C ALA A 71 -11.67 16.12 -10.32
N ILE A 72 -10.91 16.20 -11.40
CA ILE A 72 -11.26 16.96 -12.62
C ILE A 72 -11.85 16.07 -13.72
N GLY A 73 -12.22 14.84 -13.41
CA GLY A 73 -12.74 13.84 -14.35
C GLY A 73 -13.63 12.80 -13.66
N PRO A 74 -14.00 11.72 -14.36
CA PRO A 74 -14.89 10.68 -13.82
C PRO A 74 -14.13 9.71 -12.87
N TYR A 75 -13.48 10.26 -11.83
CA TYR A 75 -12.76 9.51 -10.79
C TYR A 75 -12.94 10.21 -9.43
N VAL A 76 -12.43 9.60 -8.37
CA VAL A 76 -12.45 10.12 -7.00
C VAL A 76 -11.02 10.26 -6.47
N GLN A 77 -10.81 11.07 -5.42
CA GLN A 77 -9.48 11.24 -4.83
C GLN A 77 -8.93 9.93 -4.26
N ALA A 78 -9.78 9.15 -3.56
CA ALA A 78 -9.38 7.83 -3.09
C ALA A 78 -10.59 6.91 -2.86
N VAL A 79 -10.28 5.60 -2.83
CA VAL A 79 -11.24 4.53 -2.50
C VAL A 79 -10.63 3.67 -1.41
N ALA A 80 -11.40 3.45 -0.34
CA ALA A 80 -11.08 2.49 0.70
C ALA A 80 -11.87 1.20 0.48
N ASP A 81 -11.20 0.05 0.57
CA ASP A 81 -11.81 -1.28 0.49
C ASP A 81 -10.89 -2.33 1.13
N ASN A 82 -11.48 -3.28 1.84
CA ASN A 82 -10.75 -4.42 2.45
C ASN A 82 -9.53 -4.01 3.32
N GLY A 83 -9.60 -2.86 3.99
CA GLY A 83 -8.51 -2.36 4.84
C GLY A 83 -7.34 -1.76 4.07
N LEU A 84 -7.52 -1.45 2.79
CA LEU A 84 -6.59 -0.72 1.94
C LEU A 84 -7.24 0.59 1.46
N LEU A 85 -6.41 1.60 1.29
CA LEU A 85 -6.77 2.86 0.66
C LEU A 85 -5.98 2.99 -0.64
N PHE A 86 -6.69 3.17 -1.74
CA PHE A 86 -6.14 3.42 -3.07
C PHE A 86 -6.29 4.90 -3.38
N ILE A 87 -5.20 5.64 -3.46
CA ILE A 87 -5.22 7.08 -3.73
C ILE A 87 -4.83 7.30 -5.19
N SER A 88 -5.69 8.03 -5.89
CA SER A 88 -5.46 8.43 -7.29
C SER A 88 -4.21 9.30 -7.43
N GLY A 89 -3.61 9.31 -8.62
CA GLY A 89 -2.45 10.15 -8.92
C GLY A 89 -2.66 11.60 -8.52
N GLN A 90 -1.73 12.13 -7.74
CA GLN A 90 -1.72 13.50 -7.31
C GLN A 90 -0.66 14.28 -8.06
N LEU A 91 -1.08 15.36 -8.71
CA LEU A 91 -0.20 16.37 -9.27
C LEU A 91 0.19 17.38 -8.19
N GLY A 92 1.26 18.12 -8.42
CA GLY A 92 1.74 19.16 -7.52
C GLY A 92 0.90 20.45 -7.55
N PHE A 93 -0.41 20.36 -7.37
CA PHE A 93 -1.26 21.54 -7.25
C PHE A 93 -1.17 22.14 -5.85
N ASP A 94 -0.98 23.45 -5.77
CA ASP A 94 -1.12 24.22 -4.54
C ASP A 94 -2.57 24.63 -4.34
N VAL A 95 -3.31 23.86 -3.54
CA VAL A 95 -4.75 24.10 -3.27
C VAL A 95 -4.95 25.38 -2.44
N GLU A 96 -4.01 25.72 -1.56
CA GLU A 96 -4.10 26.89 -0.68
C GLU A 96 -3.95 28.19 -1.45
N HIS A 97 -3.21 28.18 -2.58
CA HIS A 97 -2.94 29.35 -3.41
C HIS A 97 -3.62 29.27 -4.80
N GLY A 98 -4.82 28.67 -4.88
CA GLY A 98 -5.64 28.70 -6.09
C GLY A 98 -5.34 27.59 -7.10
N SER A 99 -4.83 26.48 -6.66
CA SER A 99 -4.54 25.30 -7.49
C SER A 99 -3.55 25.59 -8.63
N VAL A 100 -2.50 26.33 -8.32
CA VAL A 100 -1.39 26.62 -9.24
C VAL A 100 -0.39 25.47 -9.21
N ILE A 101 0.20 25.11 -10.36
CA ILE A 101 1.32 24.15 -10.46
C ILE A 101 2.62 24.97 -10.50
N PRO A 102 3.57 24.74 -9.56
CA PRO A 102 4.88 25.40 -9.58
C PRO A 102 5.72 25.01 -10.81
N GLU A 103 6.77 25.78 -11.06
CA GLU A 103 7.64 25.54 -12.20
C GLU A 103 8.66 24.43 -11.95
N THR A 104 9.14 24.24 -10.71
CA THR A 104 10.18 23.27 -10.39
C THR A 104 9.60 21.89 -10.07
N VAL A 105 10.29 20.84 -10.43
CA VAL A 105 9.85 19.46 -10.14
C VAL A 105 9.89 19.17 -8.64
N GLU A 106 10.82 19.78 -7.91
CA GLU A 106 10.96 19.66 -6.45
C GLU A 106 9.73 20.21 -5.72
N GLU A 107 9.26 21.40 -6.12
CA GLU A 107 8.04 21.99 -5.55
C GLU A 107 6.81 21.17 -5.94
N GLN A 108 6.70 20.73 -7.19
CA GLN A 108 5.62 19.86 -7.63
C GLN A 108 5.60 18.53 -6.84
N ALA A 109 6.75 17.89 -6.63
CA ALA A 109 6.84 16.67 -5.83
C ALA A 109 6.44 16.91 -4.37
N THR A 110 6.87 18.01 -3.78
CA THR A 110 6.50 18.40 -2.41
C THR A 110 5.00 18.57 -2.26
N LEU A 111 4.35 19.28 -3.18
CA LEU A 111 2.90 19.50 -3.17
C LEU A 111 2.13 18.22 -3.47
N SER A 112 2.59 17.38 -4.40
CA SER A 112 1.98 16.08 -4.68
C SER A 112 1.96 15.21 -3.41
N LEU A 113 3.07 15.14 -2.67
CA LEU A 113 3.16 14.40 -1.41
C LEU A 113 2.29 15.04 -0.31
N LYS A 114 2.20 16.37 -0.23
CA LYS A 114 1.29 17.09 0.68
C LYS A 114 -0.19 16.76 0.38
N ASN A 115 -0.56 16.69 -0.89
CA ASN A 115 -1.90 16.31 -1.32
C ASN A 115 -2.23 14.86 -0.94
N LEU A 116 -1.30 13.93 -1.13
CA LEU A 116 -1.43 12.54 -0.66
C LEU A 116 -1.63 12.47 0.87
N ASP A 117 -0.85 13.23 1.64
CA ASP A 117 -0.93 13.27 3.11
C ASP A 117 -2.29 13.81 3.58
N ALA A 118 -2.84 14.82 2.90
CA ALA A 118 -4.18 15.35 3.18
C ALA A 118 -5.28 14.31 2.96
N ILE A 119 -5.18 13.50 1.89
CA ILE A 119 -6.14 12.42 1.60
C ILE A 119 -5.98 11.28 2.62
N MET A 120 -4.76 10.88 2.96
CA MET A 120 -4.49 9.88 4.00
C MET A 120 -5.07 10.31 5.35
N THR A 121 -4.86 11.57 5.73
CA THR A 121 -5.42 12.15 6.97
C THR A 121 -6.95 12.09 6.98
N ALA A 122 -7.60 12.42 5.86
CA ALA A 122 -9.05 12.33 5.73
C ALA A 122 -9.58 10.89 5.85
N ALA A 123 -8.77 9.90 5.45
CA ALA A 123 -9.07 8.49 5.61
C ALA A 123 -8.69 7.91 7.00
N GLY A 124 -8.16 8.71 7.91
CA GLY A 124 -7.74 8.27 9.25
C GLY A 124 -6.46 7.43 9.29
N THR A 125 -5.59 7.59 8.30
CA THR A 125 -4.30 6.92 8.20
C THR A 125 -3.17 7.95 7.97
N ASP A 126 -1.95 7.50 7.82
CA ASP A 126 -0.78 8.36 7.65
C ASP A 126 0.30 7.72 6.75
N ARG A 127 1.32 8.51 6.42
CA ARG A 127 2.43 8.11 5.52
C ARG A 127 3.25 6.92 6.01
N THR A 128 3.24 6.59 7.30
CA THR A 128 3.99 5.44 7.83
C THR A 128 3.36 4.10 7.43
N LYS A 129 2.08 4.13 7.03
CA LYS A 129 1.30 2.98 6.58
C LYS A 129 1.23 2.83 5.06
N VAL A 130 1.95 3.67 4.31
CA VAL A 130 2.04 3.56 2.85
C VAL A 130 2.80 2.28 2.49
N MET A 131 2.18 1.43 1.70
CA MET A 131 2.73 0.15 1.27
C MET A 131 3.43 0.25 -0.07
N LYS A 132 2.84 1.01 -0.99
CA LYS A 132 3.33 1.14 -2.37
C LYS A 132 3.10 2.56 -2.87
N THR A 133 4.06 3.08 -3.63
CA THR A 133 3.91 4.28 -4.44
C THR A 133 4.32 4.02 -5.88
N THR A 134 3.70 4.76 -6.82
CA THR A 134 4.16 4.88 -8.19
C THR A 134 4.43 6.34 -8.48
N ILE A 135 5.60 6.64 -9.03
CA ILE A 135 6.01 8.00 -9.43
C ILE A 135 6.09 8.02 -10.96
N PHE A 136 5.37 8.94 -11.57
CA PHE A 136 5.43 9.24 -13.00
C PHE A 136 6.18 10.56 -13.19
N LEU A 137 7.21 10.57 -14.03
CA LEU A 137 8.00 11.74 -14.38
C LEU A 137 7.85 12.03 -15.87
N THR A 138 7.94 13.27 -16.28
CA THR A 138 8.06 13.61 -17.71
C THR A 138 9.50 13.60 -18.19
N ASP A 139 10.48 13.71 -17.27
CA ASP A 139 11.91 13.61 -17.55
C ASP A 139 12.63 12.81 -16.47
N MET A 140 13.32 11.72 -16.84
CA MET A 140 14.08 10.91 -15.88
C MET A 140 15.32 11.63 -15.32
N ASN A 141 15.79 12.71 -15.95
CA ASN A 141 16.84 13.56 -15.38
C ASN A 141 16.44 14.23 -14.04
N ASP A 142 15.15 14.35 -13.78
CA ASP A 142 14.62 14.88 -12.51
C ASP A 142 14.55 13.83 -11.38
N PHE A 143 14.89 12.56 -11.67
CA PHE A 143 14.79 11.45 -10.70
C PHE A 143 15.53 11.73 -9.38
N ALA A 144 16.75 12.26 -9.44
CA ALA A 144 17.54 12.53 -8.24
C ALA A 144 16.89 13.60 -7.35
N LYS A 145 16.40 14.68 -7.94
CA LYS A 145 15.72 15.78 -7.24
C LYS A 145 14.44 15.30 -6.55
N VAL A 146 13.62 14.52 -7.28
CA VAL A 146 12.39 13.94 -6.71
C VAL A 146 12.72 12.94 -5.60
N ASN A 147 13.82 12.17 -5.70
CA ASN A 147 14.25 11.27 -4.64
C ASN A 147 14.61 11.99 -3.33
N GLU A 148 15.22 13.18 -3.39
CA GLU A 148 15.54 13.96 -2.20
C GLU A 148 14.26 14.37 -1.46
N VAL A 149 13.28 14.92 -2.18
CA VAL A 149 11.98 15.32 -1.63
C VAL A 149 11.23 14.12 -1.08
N TYR A 150 11.19 13.02 -1.84
CA TYR A 150 10.53 11.78 -1.46
C TYR A 150 11.17 11.15 -0.20
N GLY A 151 12.49 11.12 -0.15
CA GLY A 151 13.24 10.61 1.00
C GLY A 151 13.00 11.42 2.28
N ALA A 152 12.94 12.75 2.17
CA ALA A 152 12.62 13.64 3.29
C ALA A 152 11.18 13.41 3.80
N PHE A 153 10.22 13.17 2.89
CA PHE A 153 8.81 12.94 3.26
C PHE A 153 8.61 11.60 3.97
N PHE A 154 9.11 10.50 3.42
CA PHE A 154 8.88 9.15 3.97
C PHE A 154 9.83 8.76 5.10
N GLY A 155 11.04 9.34 5.15
CA GLY A 155 12.03 9.03 6.17
C GLY A 155 12.31 7.52 6.26
N GLU A 156 12.12 6.93 7.43
CA GLU A 156 12.38 5.52 7.68
C GLU A 156 11.28 4.57 7.17
N SER A 157 10.07 5.05 6.85
CA SER A 157 8.95 4.19 6.43
C SER A 157 9.15 3.52 5.07
N LYS A 158 9.90 4.11 4.16
CA LYS A 158 10.41 3.55 2.88
C LYS A 158 9.45 2.56 2.18
N PRO A 159 8.30 3.00 1.63
CA PRO A 159 7.37 2.09 0.96
C PRO A 159 7.98 1.46 -0.30
N ALA A 160 7.43 0.33 -0.74
CA ALA A 160 7.77 -0.21 -2.06
C ALA A 160 7.45 0.83 -3.14
N ARG A 161 8.34 1.01 -4.14
CA ARG A 161 8.18 2.06 -5.14
C ARG A 161 8.51 1.60 -6.56
N SER A 162 7.77 2.13 -7.53
CA SER A 162 8.18 2.19 -8.94
C SER A 162 8.31 3.64 -9.36
N CYS A 163 9.26 3.94 -10.25
CA CYS A 163 9.40 5.26 -10.87
C CYS A 163 9.67 5.07 -12.35
N VAL A 164 8.89 5.74 -13.18
CA VAL A 164 8.97 5.63 -14.66
C VAL A 164 8.80 7.00 -15.29
N ALA A 165 9.41 7.17 -16.47
CA ALA A 165 9.13 8.32 -17.30
C ALA A 165 7.94 8.02 -18.22
N VAL A 166 7.09 9.02 -18.42
CA VAL A 166 5.91 8.99 -19.29
C VAL A 166 6.02 10.09 -20.35
N ALA A 167 5.28 9.95 -21.44
CA ALA A 167 5.32 10.89 -22.54
C ALA A 167 4.81 12.30 -22.16
N ALA A 168 3.79 12.38 -21.30
CA ALA A 168 3.23 13.62 -20.77
C ALA A 168 2.39 13.34 -19.53
N LEU A 169 2.18 14.37 -18.70
CA LEU A 169 1.25 14.39 -17.58
C LEU A 169 0.19 15.49 -17.80
N PRO A 170 -0.99 15.35 -17.17
CA PRO A 170 -2.03 16.39 -17.26
C PRO A 170 -1.49 17.75 -16.80
N LYS A 171 -2.02 18.83 -17.42
CA LYS A 171 -1.66 20.21 -17.07
C LYS A 171 -0.16 20.54 -17.23
N ALA A 172 0.56 19.80 -18.07
CA ALA A 172 2.01 19.92 -18.26
C ALA A 172 2.80 19.77 -16.95
N ALA A 173 2.28 19.01 -16.01
CA ALA A 173 3.00 18.67 -14.78
C ALA A 173 4.25 17.85 -15.09
N LYS A 174 5.28 17.95 -14.24
CA LYS A 174 6.54 17.23 -14.36
C LYS A 174 6.56 15.95 -13.55
N VAL A 175 5.72 15.85 -12.53
CA VAL A 175 5.62 14.70 -11.64
C VAL A 175 4.18 14.45 -11.21
N GLU A 176 3.83 13.17 -11.09
CA GLU A 176 2.59 12.67 -10.51
C GLU A 176 2.93 11.51 -9.58
N ILE A 177 2.26 11.41 -8.44
CA ILE A 177 2.49 10.34 -7.46
C ILE A 177 1.15 9.75 -7.02
N GLU A 178 1.03 8.43 -7.07
CA GLU A 178 -0.07 7.65 -6.51
C GLU A 178 0.42 6.74 -5.38
N CYS A 179 -0.47 6.28 -4.52
CA CYS A 179 -0.09 5.33 -3.49
C CYS A 179 -1.23 4.39 -3.04
N ILE A 180 -0.80 3.27 -2.45
CA ILE A 180 -1.65 2.30 -1.74
C ILE A 180 -1.21 2.31 -0.28
N VAL A 181 -2.19 2.45 0.63
CA VAL A 181 -1.97 2.64 2.07
C VAL A 181 -2.75 1.60 2.85
N SER A 182 -2.21 1.11 3.96
CA SER A 182 -2.94 0.26 4.90
C SER A 182 -3.85 1.11 5.80
N LEU A 183 -5.05 0.65 6.06
CA LEU A 183 -5.99 1.20 7.04
C LEU A 183 -6.01 0.41 8.37
N LYS A 184 -5.05 -0.54 8.50
CA LYS A 184 -4.92 -1.40 9.70
C LYS A 184 -3.78 -0.96 10.58
#